data_334bc6de8576f2c17e733cdcc4162dc8
#
_entry.id   334bc6de8576f2c17e733cdcc4162dc8
#
_cell.length_a   1.000
_cell.length_b   1.000
_cell.length_c   1.000
_cell.angle_alpha   90.00
_cell.angle_beta   90.00
_cell.angle_gamma   90.00
#
_symmetry.space_group_name_H-M   'P 1'
#
loop_
_entity.id
_entity.type
_entity.pdbx_description
1 polymer ?
#
loop_
_entity_poly.entity_id
_entity_poly.type
_entity_poly.pdbx_seq_one_letter_code
_entity_poly.pdbx_strand_id
1 'polypeptide(L)'
;FWVNLPDFASSVEAIQLQRGVGTSTNGSAAFGASLNLETDAVQEQAYATLASSLGSFNTIKNTLRFSSGILNEGFTLSGRLSQINSEGYVDRAASNLDAYYFQGTFKDETTLIKALVFGGQEITYQSWYGLDPDTLKNNRRYNPAGEVYDTQGNRIAFYENQVDNYAQEHYQFHWNERLNSKWNIALGLNYTHGSGFYEEYNDLWYDQNISFSGATSFDYLQLKPFTIGNTTISDSENISQKWLDNDYYVITLGLNYNTEGTSLNFGGLYSYYVGDHFGDLIWGQNLGEVLPNHRFYENQGIKKEGSFFAKATQTLSEGFTGFIDLQLRSIGYQVSGQIAGPASFSVDDNFVFFNPKAGLTYDVASGQKLYFSYAKAQREPNRTDYENGNPKPEKLDDFEMGWRINTPKLQAQTNVYWMEYKDQLVLTGAIDAVGSPIRQNVGKSRRIGIELEFKINLNSNWLWQPNIALSSNQNLDFYFKRDGVLE
;
A
#
# COMPACT_ATOMS: atom_id res chain seq x y z
N PHE A 1 -4.01 -0.55 -1.17
CA PHE A 1 -3.48 -1.45 -2.21
C PHE A 1 -3.37 -2.90 -1.75
N TRP A 2 -2.83 -3.21 -0.56
CA TRP A 2 -2.66 -4.59 -0.10
C TRP A 2 -3.97 -5.25 0.27
N VAL A 3 -4.91 -4.50 0.84
CA VAL A 3 -6.26 -4.95 1.21
C VAL A 3 -7.00 -5.42 -0.04
N ASN A 4 -6.82 -4.72 -1.17
CA ASN A 4 -7.56 -4.95 -2.42
C ASN A 4 -6.92 -6.01 -3.33
N LEU A 5 -6.02 -6.84 -2.81
CA LEU A 5 -5.37 -7.95 -3.52
C LEU A 5 -5.62 -9.27 -2.79
N PRO A 6 -6.86 -9.81 -2.85
CA PRO A 6 -7.20 -11.03 -2.12
C PRO A 6 -6.29 -12.19 -2.55
N ASP A 7 -5.72 -12.88 -1.55
CA ASP A 7 -4.86 -14.07 -1.73
C ASP A 7 -3.70 -13.92 -2.74
N PHE A 8 -3.24 -12.70 -3.04
CA PHE A 8 -2.12 -12.49 -3.99
C PHE A 8 -0.82 -13.16 -3.53
N ALA A 9 -0.58 -13.19 -2.21
CA ALA A 9 0.60 -13.83 -1.63
C ALA A 9 0.76 -15.30 -2.03
N SER A 10 -0.33 -15.99 -2.34
CA SER A 10 -0.30 -17.37 -2.85
C SER A 10 0.32 -17.51 -4.26
N SER A 11 0.52 -16.42 -5.00
CA SER A 11 1.22 -16.37 -6.30
C SER A 11 2.62 -15.77 -6.21
N VAL A 12 3.12 -15.52 -5.01
CA VAL A 12 4.46 -14.96 -4.77
C VAL A 12 5.42 -16.09 -4.41
N GLU A 13 6.51 -16.22 -5.18
CA GLU A 13 7.56 -17.20 -4.94
C GLU A 13 8.68 -16.65 -4.05
N ALA A 14 9.04 -15.38 -4.26
CA ALA A 14 10.07 -14.72 -3.48
C ALA A 14 9.68 -13.28 -3.10
N ILE A 15 10.09 -12.88 -1.91
CA ILE A 15 9.89 -11.54 -1.37
C ILE A 15 11.26 -10.98 -1.01
N GLN A 16 11.59 -9.83 -1.59
CA GLN A 16 12.76 -9.06 -1.22
C GLN A 16 12.32 -7.76 -0.53
N LEU A 17 12.69 -7.61 0.73
CA LEU A 17 12.50 -6.38 1.49
C LEU A 17 13.83 -5.64 1.58
N GLN A 18 13.87 -4.40 1.07
CA GLN A 18 14.98 -3.48 1.30
C GLN A 18 14.52 -2.39 2.26
N ARG A 19 15.19 -2.28 3.41
CA ARG A 19 14.95 -1.25 4.44
C ARG A 19 15.66 0.05 4.05
N GLY A 20 15.24 1.16 4.66
CA GLY A 20 15.81 2.49 4.42
C GLY A 20 15.49 3.06 3.03
N VAL A 21 16.29 4.01 2.60
CA VAL A 21 16.19 4.60 1.26
C VAL A 21 16.73 3.60 0.24
N GLY A 22 15.83 2.96 -0.49
CA GLY A 22 16.20 1.98 -1.50
C GLY A 22 16.96 2.56 -2.69
N THR A 23 17.57 1.67 -3.49
CA THR A 23 18.14 2.05 -4.79
C THR A 23 17.06 2.53 -5.75
N SER A 24 17.38 3.44 -6.66
CA SER A 24 16.43 3.99 -7.64
C SER A 24 15.87 2.93 -8.61
N THR A 25 16.53 1.78 -8.73
CA THR A 25 16.05 0.62 -9.50
C THR A 25 14.79 -0.03 -8.89
N ASN A 26 14.50 0.22 -7.61
CA ASN A 26 13.36 -0.36 -6.89
C ASN A 26 12.07 0.47 -7.00
N GLY A 27 12.03 1.45 -7.88
CA GLY A 27 10.88 2.31 -8.10
C GLY A 27 11.10 3.76 -7.69
N SER A 28 10.08 4.57 -7.90
CA SER A 28 10.20 6.02 -7.83
C SER A 28 10.20 6.56 -6.39
N ALA A 29 9.50 5.92 -5.47
CA ALA A 29 9.20 6.49 -4.13
C ALA A 29 9.76 5.65 -2.97
N ALA A 30 10.91 4.98 -3.15
CA ALA A 30 11.58 4.27 -2.05
C ALA A 30 12.04 5.26 -0.97
N PHE A 31 11.21 5.43 0.08
CA PHE A 31 11.42 6.41 1.16
C PHE A 31 11.78 5.73 2.50
N GLY A 32 11.00 4.76 2.94
CA GLY A 32 11.25 4.03 4.20
C GLY A 32 11.62 2.57 4.00
N ALA A 33 11.09 1.96 2.95
CA ALA A 33 11.43 0.61 2.52
C ALA A 33 10.93 0.38 1.09
N SER A 34 11.46 -0.64 0.41
CA SER A 34 10.89 -1.17 -0.82
C SER A 34 10.68 -2.67 -0.70
N LEU A 35 9.54 -3.12 -1.22
CA LEU A 35 9.14 -4.52 -1.25
C LEU A 35 9.06 -4.97 -2.71
N ASN A 36 9.89 -5.95 -3.06
CA ASN A 36 9.92 -6.56 -4.37
C ASN A 36 9.28 -7.95 -4.28
N LEU A 37 8.28 -8.20 -5.11
CA LEU A 37 7.58 -9.48 -5.14
C LEU A 37 7.87 -10.15 -6.47
N GLU A 38 8.42 -11.34 -6.40
CA GLU A 38 8.61 -12.20 -7.56
C GLU A 38 7.46 -13.21 -7.60
N THR A 39 6.68 -13.16 -8.70
CA THR A 39 5.61 -14.11 -8.93
C THR A 39 6.14 -15.42 -9.49
N ASP A 40 5.28 -16.43 -9.55
CA ASP A 40 5.59 -17.81 -9.94
C ASP A 40 6.63 -17.91 -11.06
N ALA A 41 7.71 -18.65 -10.81
CA ALA A 41 8.75 -18.92 -11.79
C ALA A 41 8.24 -19.87 -12.90
N VAL A 42 8.97 -19.90 -13.99
CA VAL A 42 8.72 -20.82 -15.09
C VAL A 42 8.92 -22.25 -14.60
N GLN A 43 7.87 -23.06 -14.61
CA GLN A 43 7.90 -24.47 -14.23
C GLN A 43 8.30 -25.34 -15.41
N GLU A 44 9.25 -26.24 -15.23
CA GLU A 44 9.73 -27.12 -16.29
C GLU A 44 8.73 -28.22 -16.64
N GLN A 45 7.97 -28.69 -15.63
CA GLN A 45 7.03 -29.80 -15.78
C GLN A 45 5.57 -29.32 -15.65
N ALA A 46 4.69 -30.00 -16.38
CA ALA A 46 3.26 -29.81 -16.23
C ALA A 46 2.78 -30.34 -14.86
N TYR A 47 1.92 -29.58 -14.21
CA TYR A 47 1.26 -30.00 -12.98
C TYR A 47 -0.12 -29.37 -12.83
N ALA A 48 -0.93 -30.02 -12.00
CA ALA A 48 -2.14 -29.43 -11.45
C ALA A 48 -2.25 -29.84 -9.97
N THR A 49 -2.54 -28.88 -9.10
CA THR A 49 -2.66 -29.10 -7.66
C THR A 49 -3.93 -28.46 -7.15
N LEU A 50 -4.74 -29.24 -6.43
CA LEU A 50 -5.89 -28.75 -5.67
C LEU A 50 -5.52 -28.82 -4.18
N ALA A 51 -5.61 -27.69 -3.50
CA ALA A 51 -5.37 -27.59 -2.06
C ALA A 51 -6.62 -27.03 -1.38
N SER A 52 -7.06 -27.68 -0.31
CA SER A 52 -8.17 -27.22 0.53
C SER A 52 -7.68 -27.13 1.98
N SER A 53 -8.04 -26.05 2.65
CA SER A 53 -7.68 -25.82 4.05
C SER A 53 -8.92 -25.44 4.85
N LEU A 54 -8.99 -25.94 6.08
CA LEU A 54 -10.02 -25.62 7.06
C LEU A 54 -9.38 -24.95 8.27
N GLY A 55 -9.97 -23.89 8.76
CA GLY A 55 -9.45 -23.10 9.89
C GLY A 55 -10.52 -22.75 10.91
N SER A 56 -10.12 -22.00 11.94
CA SER A 56 -11.04 -21.43 12.93
C SER A 56 -12.03 -20.46 12.26
N PHE A 57 -13.15 -20.20 12.90
CA PHE A 57 -14.20 -19.28 12.44
C PHE A 57 -14.78 -19.67 11.08
N ASN A 58 -14.98 -20.96 10.87
CA ASN A 58 -15.50 -21.54 9.62
C ASN A 58 -14.69 -21.13 8.38
N THR A 59 -13.39 -20.88 8.57
CA THR A 59 -12.51 -20.51 7.47
C THR A 59 -12.28 -21.70 6.55
N ILE A 60 -12.61 -21.52 5.28
CA ILE A 60 -12.39 -22.48 4.20
C ILE A 60 -11.60 -21.79 3.10
N LYS A 61 -10.46 -22.35 2.73
CA LYS A 61 -9.69 -21.89 1.56
C LYS A 61 -9.54 -23.03 0.57
N ASN A 62 -9.91 -22.78 -0.68
CA ASN A 62 -9.69 -23.67 -1.81
C ASN A 62 -8.78 -22.99 -2.83
N THR A 63 -7.78 -23.72 -3.32
CA THR A 63 -6.83 -23.21 -4.32
C THR A 63 -6.57 -24.27 -5.37
N LEU A 64 -6.78 -23.92 -6.64
CA LEU A 64 -6.36 -24.69 -7.80
C LEU A 64 -5.17 -23.99 -8.45
N ARG A 65 -4.05 -24.70 -8.61
CA ARG A 65 -2.86 -24.24 -9.33
C ARG A 65 -2.56 -25.19 -10.47
N PHE A 66 -2.09 -24.65 -11.60
CA PHE A 66 -1.67 -25.47 -12.73
C PHE A 66 -0.58 -24.80 -13.54
N SER A 67 0.20 -25.62 -14.24
CA SER A 67 1.18 -25.20 -15.23
C SER A 67 1.22 -26.21 -16.36
N SER A 68 1.42 -25.73 -17.58
CA SER A 68 1.66 -26.58 -18.75
C SER A 68 3.05 -27.24 -18.76
N GLY A 69 3.95 -26.79 -17.87
CA GLY A 69 5.39 -27.01 -18.09
C GLY A 69 5.89 -26.27 -19.33
N ILE A 70 7.13 -26.50 -19.71
CA ILE A 70 7.70 -25.93 -20.94
C ILE A 70 7.11 -26.66 -22.13
N LEU A 71 6.35 -25.93 -22.93
CA LEU A 71 5.87 -26.36 -24.24
C LEU A 71 6.96 -26.15 -25.30
N ASN A 72 6.69 -26.57 -26.54
CA ASN A 72 7.60 -26.36 -27.65
C ASN A 72 8.03 -24.88 -27.74
N GLU A 73 9.31 -24.64 -28.10
CA GLU A 73 9.87 -23.30 -28.30
C GLU A 73 9.90 -22.38 -27.08
N GLY A 74 9.85 -22.93 -25.85
CA GLY A 74 10.06 -22.13 -24.63
C GLY A 74 8.81 -21.44 -24.06
N PHE A 75 7.62 -21.79 -24.54
CA PHE A 75 6.37 -21.27 -23.99
C PHE A 75 5.94 -22.00 -22.72
N THR A 76 5.39 -21.28 -21.75
CA THR A 76 4.77 -21.82 -20.54
C THR A 76 3.48 -21.07 -20.23
N LEU A 77 2.46 -21.80 -19.85
CA LEU A 77 1.21 -21.24 -19.32
C LEU A 77 1.04 -21.72 -17.89
N SER A 78 0.72 -20.81 -16.98
CA SER A 78 0.42 -21.15 -15.59
C SER A 78 -0.76 -20.34 -15.07
N GLY A 79 -1.42 -20.86 -14.04
CA GLY A 79 -2.54 -20.15 -13.44
C GLY A 79 -2.89 -20.66 -12.06
N ARG A 80 -3.62 -19.81 -11.34
CA ARG A 80 -4.19 -20.08 -10.02
C ARG A 80 -5.60 -19.50 -9.92
N LEU A 81 -6.48 -20.27 -9.32
CA LEU A 81 -7.80 -19.82 -8.86
C LEU A 81 -7.87 -20.10 -7.36
N SER A 82 -8.38 -19.17 -6.59
CA SER A 82 -8.59 -19.39 -5.15
C SER A 82 -9.82 -18.69 -4.63
N GLN A 83 -10.38 -19.28 -3.58
CA GLN A 83 -11.51 -18.74 -2.84
C GLN A 83 -11.24 -18.91 -1.34
N ILE A 84 -11.52 -17.87 -0.57
CA ILE A 84 -11.44 -17.88 0.89
C ILE A 84 -12.76 -17.38 1.45
N ASN A 85 -13.39 -18.18 2.33
CA ASN A 85 -14.55 -17.79 3.10
C ASN A 85 -14.25 -17.93 4.57
N SER A 86 -14.64 -16.95 5.38
CA SER A 86 -14.44 -16.94 6.83
C SER A 86 -15.52 -16.12 7.51
N GLU A 87 -15.92 -16.53 8.73
CA GLU A 87 -16.80 -15.70 9.58
C GLU A 87 -16.02 -14.68 10.40
N GLY A 88 -14.67 -14.82 10.47
CA GLY A 88 -13.79 -13.93 11.23
C GLY A 88 -13.86 -14.13 12.75
N TYR A 89 -12.88 -13.60 13.46
CA TYR A 89 -12.83 -13.65 14.93
C TYR A 89 -13.79 -12.66 15.59
N VAL A 90 -13.87 -11.46 15.05
CA VAL A 90 -14.77 -10.39 15.52
C VAL A 90 -16.19 -10.71 15.08
N ASP A 91 -17.18 -10.34 15.85
CA ASP A 91 -18.60 -10.59 15.52
C ASP A 91 -18.96 -9.88 14.20
N ARG A 92 -19.64 -10.59 13.28
CA ARG A 92 -20.00 -10.09 11.95
C ARG A 92 -18.79 -9.64 11.09
N ALA A 93 -17.63 -10.24 11.23
CA ALA A 93 -16.45 -9.95 10.42
C ALA A 93 -16.26 -10.98 9.28
N ALA A 94 -17.34 -11.32 8.61
CA ALA A 94 -17.30 -12.27 7.49
C ALA A 94 -16.48 -11.72 6.32
N SER A 95 -15.76 -12.61 5.65
CA SER A 95 -14.95 -12.30 4.47
C SER A 95 -15.19 -13.35 3.38
N ASN A 96 -15.51 -12.88 2.17
CA ASN A 96 -15.56 -13.65 0.94
C ASN A 96 -14.53 -13.07 -0.02
N LEU A 97 -13.52 -13.87 -0.36
CA LEU A 97 -12.41 -13.46 -1.20
C LEU A 97 -12.27 -14.42 -2.37
N ASP A 98 -12.42 -13.90 -3.57
CA ASP A 98 -12.17 -14.63 -4.82
C ASP A 98 -10.95 -14.04 -5.51
N ALA A 99 -10.02 -14.89 -5.95
CA ALA A 99 -8.80 -14.42 -6.62
C ALA A 99 -8.40 -15.35 -7.77
N TYR A 100 -7.84 -14.73 -8.80
CA TYR A 100 -7.27 -15.44 -9.94
C TYR A 100 -5.90 -14.87 -10.32
N TYR A 101 -5.11 -15.72 -10.96
CA TYR A 101 -3.81 -15.38 -11.53
C TYR A 101 -3.56 -16.25 -12.76
N PHE A 102 -3.20 -15.63 -13.87
CA PHE A 102 -2.80 -16.31 -15.09
C PHE A 102 -1.53 -15.66 -15.65
N GLN A 103 -0.62 -16.49 -16.12
CA GLN A 103 0.65 -16.07 -16.69
C GLN A 103 0.98 -16.86 -17.94
N GLY A 104 1.30 -16.14 -19.03
CA GLY A 104 1.98 -16.68 -20.20
C GLY A 104 3.44 -16.23 -20.21
N THR A 105 4.36 -17.15 -20.43
CA THR A 105 5.79 -16.85 -20.49
C THR A 105 6.40 -17.43 -21.76
N PHE A 106 7.22 -16.63 -22.43
CA PHE A 106 8.14 -17.10 -23.47
C PHE A 106 9.56 -16.85 -22.99
N LYS A 107 10.42 -17.85 -23.09
CA LYS A 107 11.82 -17.76 -22.70
C LYS A 107 12.72 -18.53 -23.69
N ASP A 108 13.69 -17.82 -24.27
CA ASP A 108 14.78 -18.41 -25.00
C ASP A 108 16.15 -18.01 -24.40
N GLU A 109 17.24 -18.11 -25.19
CA GLU A 109 18.60 -17.80 -24.72
C GLU A 109 18.81 -16.32 -24.37
N THR A 110 18.11 -15.39 -25.02
CA THR A 110 18.30 -13.93 -24.90
C THR A 110 17.07 -13.21 -24.42
N THR A 111 15.90 -13.74 -24.68
CA THR A 111 14.60 -13.09 -24.49
C THR A 111 13.81 -13.74 -23.37
N LEU A 112 13.20 -12.91 -22.51
CA LEU A 112 12.16 -13.30 -21.58
C LEU A 112 10.96 -12.36 -21.74
N ILE A 113 9.82 -12.93 -22.13
CA ILE A 113 8.55 -12.23 -22.19
C ILE A 113 7.60 -12.87 -21.16
N LYS A 114 6.93 -12.04 -20.34
CA LYS A 114 5.85 -12.45 -19.44
C LYS A 114 4.64 -11.57 -19.69
N ALA A 115 3.49 -12.18 -19.85
CA ALA A 115 2.19 -11.52 -19.84
C ALA A 115 1.38 -12.09 -18.68
N LEU A 116 0.86 -11.23 -17.81
CA LEU A 116 0.14 -11.61 -16.60
C LEU A 116 -1.20 -10.91 -16.55
N VAL A 117 -2.20 -11.63 -16.08
CA VAL A 117 -3.45 -11.05 -15.60
C VAL A 117 -3.77 -11.66 -14.24
N PHE A 118 -4.05 -10.82 -13.27
CA PHE A 118 -4.44 -11.26 -11.95
C PHE A 118 -5.34 -10.23 -11.28
N GLY A 119 -6.14 -10.71 -10.35
CA GLY A 119 -7.06 -9.87 -9.63
C GLY A 119 -7.97 -10.70 -8.74
N GLY A 120 -9.04 -10.06 -8.29
CA GLY A 120 -10.06 -10.69 -7.49
C GLY A 120 -11.08 -9.70 -6.98
N GLN A 121 -12.03 -10.24 -6.25
CA GLN A 121 -13.05 -9.49 -5.54
C GLN A 121 -12.99 -9.84 -4.06
N GLU A 122 -13.17 -8.84 -3.22
CA GLU A 122 -13.40 -9.00 -1.80
C GLU A 122 -14.77 -8.44 -1.42
N ILE A 123 -15.47 -9.18 -0.58
CA ILE A 123 -16.68 -8.72 0.11
C ILE A 123 -16.45 -9.03 1.58
N THR A 124 -16.27 -7.96 2.38
CA THR A 124 -16.02 -8.09 3.81
C THR A 124 -17.01 -7.25 4.59
N TYR A 125 -17.56 -7.81 5.68
CA TYR A 125 -18.34 -7.02 6.60
C TYR A 125 -17.39 -6.05 7.35
N GLN A 126 -17.80 -4.80 7.52
CA GLN A 126 -16.98 -3.79 8.15
C GLN A 126 -16.67 -4.15 9.61
N SER A 127 -15.38 -4.17 9.96
CA SER A 127 -14.92 -4.48 11.32
C SER A 127 -13.67 -3.68 11.71
N TRP A 128 -13.51 -2.49 11.12
CA TRP A 128 -12.37 -1.62 11.33
C TRP A 128 -12.52 -0.61 12.47
N TYR A 129 -13.69 -0.52 13.09
CA TYR A 129 -13.93 0.40 14.20
C TYR A 129 -13.17 -0.02 15.45
N GLY A 130 -12.57 0.96 16.12
CA GLY A 130 -11.94 0.75 17.43
C GLY A 130 -12.97 0.52 18.52
N LEU A 131 -12.53 -0.12 19.62
CA LEU A 131 -13.33 -0.29 20.83
C LEU A 131 -12.73 0.55 21.94
N ASP A 132 -13.60 1.08 22.80
CA ASP A 132 -13.16 1.67 24.07
C ASP A 132 -12.53 0.60 24.99
N PRO A 133 -11.67 1.00 25.97
CA PRO A 133 -10.94 0.06 26.81
C PRO A 133 -11.82 -0.89 27.62
N ASP A 134 -13.00 -0.45 28.06
CA ASP A 134 -13.90 -1.26 28.87
C ASP A 134 -14.61 -2.31 28.01
N THR A 135 -15.11 -1.93 26.85
CA THR A 135 -15.68 -2.85 25.87
C THR A 135 -14.63 -3.86 25.41
N LEU A 136 -13.42 -3.42 25.08
CA LEU A 136 -12.32 -4.31 24.68
C LEU A 136 -11.98 -5.34 25.78
N LYS A 137 -12.04 -4.95 27.05
CA LYS A 137 -11.80 -5.84 28.19
C LYS A 137 -12.91 -6.86 28.41
N ASN A 138 -14.18 -6.44 28.26
CA ASN A 138 -15.35 -7.23 28.64
C ASN A 138 -15.92 -8.03 27.45
N ASN A 139 -15.84 -7.51 26.23
CA ASN A 139 -16.30 -8.14 24.99
C ASN A 139 -15.40 -7.77 23.79
N ARG A 140 -14.23 -8.36 23.73
CA ARG A 140 -13.22 -8.07 22.71
C ARG A 140 -13.58 -8.55 21.29
N ARG A 141 -14.70 -9.26 21.14
CA ARG A 141 -15.23 -9.67 19.83
C ARG A 141 -16.30 -8.70 19.31
N TYR A 142 -16.69 -7.75 20.12
CA TYR A 142 -17.74 -6.81 19.77
C TYR A 142 -17.39 -6.00 18.52
N ASN A 143 -18.37 -5.82 17.64
CA ASN A 143 -18.28 -5.01 16.44
C ASN A 143 -19.45 -4.01 16.43
N PRO A 144 -19.21 -2.71 16.50
CA PRO A 144 -20.27 -1.71 16.46
C PRO A 144 -20.82 -1.44 15.07
N ALA A 145 -20.19 -1.96 14.00
CA ALA A 145 -20.63 -1.70 12.64
C ALA A 145 -22.07 -2.18 12.40
N GLY A 146 -22.87 -1.34 11.75
CA GLY A 146 -24.22 -1.65 11.34
C GLY A 146 -25.25 -1.67 12.48
N GLU A 147 -24.97 -1.10 13.66
CA GLU A 147 -25.95 -1.00 14.75
C GLU A 147 -27.17 -0.19 14.33
N VAL A 148 -28.36 -0.70 14.69
CA VAL A 148 -29.65 -0.07 14.45
C VAL A 148 -30.34 0.15 15.78
N TYR A 149 -30.80 1.36 16.04
CA TYR A 149 -31.41 1.78 17.30
C TYR A 149 -32.89 2.14 17.13
N ASP A 150 -33.66 1.96 18.21
CA ASP A 150 -34.99 2.52 18.32
C ASP A 150 -34.92 3.99 18.78
N THR A 151 -36.09 4.66 18.81
CA THR A 151 -36.21 6.06 19.25
C THR A 151 -35.86 6.27 20.72
N GLN A 152 -35.74 5.21 21.53
CA GLN A 152 -35.34 5.25 22.93
C GLN A 152 -33.84 4.98 23.12
N GLY A 153 -33.12 4.67 22.06
CA GLY A 153 -31.71 4.34 22.11
C GLY A 153 -31.40 2.89 22.50
N ASN A 154 -32.37 1.99 22.37
CA ASN A 154 -32.09 0.57 22.51
C ASN A 154 -31.66 0.01 21.17
N ARG A 155 -30.54 -0.71 21.12
CA ARG A 155 -30.13 -1.40 19.92
C ARG A 155 -31.09 -2.56 19.63
N ILE A 156 -31.72 -2.54 18.48
CA ILE A 156 -32.75 -3.52 18.06
C ILE A 156 -32.29 -4.50 17.00
N ALA A 157 -31.27 -4.13 16.20
CA ALA A 157 -30.78 -4.95 15.10
C ALA A 157 -29.34 -4.58 14.72
N PHE A 158 -28.83 -5.28 13.71
CA PHE A 158 -27.64 -4.89 12.94
C PHE A 158 -27.99 -4.92 11.46
N TYR A 159 -27.51 -3.94 10.71
CA TYR A 159 -27.63 -3.92 9.27
C TYR A 159 -26.73 -5.02 8.65
N GLU A 160 -27.32 -5.89 7.85
CA GLU A 160 -26.63 -7.07 7.35
C GLU A 160 -25.65 -6.76 6.22
N ASN A 161 -25.87 -5.68 5.48
CA ASN A 161 -25.03 -5.30 4.33
C ASN A 161 -24.09 -4.14 4.62
N GLN A 162 -23.60 -4.03 5.86
CA GLN A 162 -22.53 -3.11 6.26
C GLN A 162 -21.18 -3.63 5.73
N VAL A 163 -20.98 -3.54 4.42
CA VAL A 163 -19.88 -4.23 3.72
C VAL A 163 -18.91 -3.26 3.04
N ASP A 164 -17.69 -3.75 2.85
CA ASP A 164 -16.74 -3.29 1.84
C ASP A 164 -16.74 -4.32 0.70
N ASN A 165 -17.02 -3.87 -0.51
CA ASN A 165 -17.09 -4.70 -1.72
C ASN A 165 -16.22 -4.04 -2.78
N TYR A 166 -15.07 -4.64 -3.06
CA TYR A 166 -14.09 -4.10 -3.98
C TYR A 166 -13.53 -5.18 -4.91
N ALA A 167 -13.38 -4.83 -6.18
CA ALA A 167 -12.71 -5.65 -7.18
C ALA A 167 -11.52 -4.91 -7.77
N GLN A 168 -10.42 -5.63 -7.99
CA GLN A 168 -9.23 -5.06 -8.62
C GLN A 168 -8.60 -6.05 -9.58
N GLU A 169 -8.22 -5.55 -10.74
CA GLU A 169 -7.61 -6.31 -11.82
C GLU A 169 -6.30 -5.67 -12.27
N HIS A 170 -5.32 -6.51 -12.56
CA HIS A 170 -4.00 -6.11 -13.04
C HIS A 170 -3.66 -6.81 -14.34
N TYR A 171 -3.20 -6.06 -15.32
CA TYR A 171 -2.69 -6.52 -16.60
C TYR A 171 -1.25 -6.08 -16.73
N GLN A 172 -0.32 -7.03 -16.83
CA GLN A 172 1.10 -6.72 -16.88
C GLN A 172 1.76 -7.38 -18.09
N PHE A 173 2.68 -6.66 -18.69
CA PHE A 173 3.57 -7.17 -19.73
C PHE A 173 5.01 -6.81 -19.39
N HIS A 174 5.89 -7.80 -19.41
CA HIS A 174 7.32 -7.63 -19.18
C HIS A 174 8.10 -8.23 -20.35
N TRP A 175 9.03 -7.46 -20.87
CA TRP A 175 9.98 -7.89 -21.87
C TRP A 175 11.39 -7.58 -21.40
N ASN A 176 12.25 -8.61 -21.38
CA ASN A 176 13.67 -8.50 -21.10
C ASN A 176 14.44 -9.10 -22.25
N GLU A 177 15.43 -8.37 -22.77
CA GLU A 177 16.24 -8.78 -23.89
C GLU A 177 17.72 -8.58 -23.60
N ARG A 178 18.52 -9.63 -23.77
CA ARG A 178 19.97 -9.55 -23.73
C ARG A 178 20.49 -9.20 -25.12
N LEU A 179 20.78 -7.90 -25.35
CA LEU A 179 21.25 -7.38 -26.63
C LEU A 179 22.63 -7.95 -27.04
N ASN A 180 23.50 -8.18 -26.05
CA ASN A 180 24.78 -8.83 -26.16
C ASN A 180 25.34 -9.21 -24.78
N SER A 181 26.62 -9.63 -24.71
CA SER A 181 27.26 -10.05 -23.45
C SER A 181 27.35 -8.94 -22.38
N LYS A 182 27.14 -7.66 -22.73
CA LYS A 182 27.30 -6.50 -21.84
C LYS A 182 25.99 -5.75 -21.59
N TRP A 183 25.09 -5.75 -22.57
CA TRP A 183 23.88 -4.92 -22.55
C TRP A 183 22.61 -5.76 -22.44
N ASN A 184 21.74 -5.32 -21.56
CA ASN A 184 20.38 -5.83 -21.40
C ASN A 184 19.39 -4.67 -21.37
N ILE A 185 18.23 -4.84 -21.99
CA ILE A 185 17.10 -3.91 -21.96
C ILE A 185 15.89 -4.59 -21.31
N ALA A 186 15.11 -3.84 -20.56
CA ALA A 186 13.87 -4.28 -19.93
C ALA A 186 12.76 -3.27 -20.15
N LEU A 187 11.58 -3.74 -20.53
CA LEU A 187 10.35 -2.97 -20.66
C LEU A 187 9.28 -3.61 -19.76
N GLY A 188 8.59 -2.79 -18.98
CA GLY A 188 7.41 -3.18 -18.21
C GLY A 188 6.23 -2.28 -18.54
N LEU A 189 5.07 -2.88 -18.77
CA LEU A 189 3.78 -2.19 -18.89
C LEU A 189 2.85 -2.73 -17.81
N ASN A 190 2.12 -1.86 -17.16
CA ASN A 190 1.08 -2.24 -16.21
C ASN A 190 -0.15 -1.38 -16.41
N TYR A 191 -1.31 -2.02 -16.41
CA TYR A 191 -2.61 -1.39 -16.25
C TYR A 191 -3.31 -2.03 -15.06
N THR A 192 -3.86 -1.22 -14.18
CA THR A 192 -4.67 -1.66 -13.05
C THR A 192 -5.99 -0.93 -13.09
N HIS A 193 -7.09 -1.66 -13.01
CA HIS A 193 -8.43 -1.14 -12.80
C HIS A 193 -8.94 -1.62 -11.44
N GLY A 194 -9.55 -0.72 -10.68
CA GLY A 194 -10.16 -1.05 -9.40
C GLY A 194 -11.46 -0.31 -9.22
N SER A 195 -12.52 -1.03 -8.85
CA SER A 195 -13.83 -0.43 -8.60
C SER A 195 -14.55 -1.12 -7.45
N GLY A 196 -15.22 -0.35 -6.61
CA GLY A 196 -15.99 -0.87 -5.49
C GLY A 196 -16.47 0.22 -4.55
N PHE A 197 -17.15 -0.24 -3.51
CA PHE A 197 -17.79 0.64 -2.54
C PHE A 197 -17.77 0.03 -1.15
N TYR A 198 -17.88 0.87 -0.16
CA TYR A 198 -18.39 0.46 1.15
C TYR A 198 -19.79 1.04 1.38
N GLU A 199 -20.68 0.19 1.92
CA GLU A 199 -22.07 0.49 2.17
C GLU A 199 -22.30 0.64 3.67
N GLU A 200 -23.00 1.72 4.05
CA GLU A 200 -23.27 2.06 5.44
C GLU A 200 -24.75 2.35 5.64
N TYR A 201 -25.31 1.78 6.70
CA TYR A 201 -26.56 2.23 7.28
C TYR A 201 -26.26 3.34 8.30
N ASN A 202 -26.83 4.52 8.08
CA ASN A 202 -26.71 5.66 8.95
C ASN A 202 -27.96 5.76 9.82
N ASP A 203 -27.80 5.44 11.11
CA ASP A 203 -28.87 5.40 12.09
C ASP A 203 -29.13 6.79 12.65
N LEU A 204 -30.39 7.22 12.60
CA LEU A 204 -30.77 8.57 13.01
C LEU A 204 -30.55 8.82 14.51
N TRP A 205 -30.87 7.85 15.37
CA TRP A 205 -30.67 8.00 16.81
C TRP A 205 -29.19 8.10 17.16
N TYR A 206 -28.35 7.26 16.53
CA TYR A 206 -26.89 7.27 16.71
C TYR A 206 -26.30 8.61 16.28
N ASP A 207 -26.68 9.10 15.10
CA ASP A 207 -26.17 10.35 14.57
C ASP A 207 -26.53 11.56 15.44
N GLN A 208 -27.74 11.59 15.98
CA GLN A 208 -28.19 12.68 16.82
C GLN A 208 -27.65 12.65 18.26
N ASN A 209 -27.35 11.48 18.82
CA ASN A 209 -27.01 11.34 20.23
C ASN A 209 -25.54 10.96 20.48
N ILE A 210 -24.85 10.34 19.53
CA ILE A 210 -23.50 9.83 19.68
C ILE A 210 -22.52 10.48 18.72
N SER A 211 -22.97 10.80 17.49
CA SER A 211 -22.10 11.44 16.49
C SER A 211 -21.75 12.88 16.93
N PHE A 212 -20.47 13.20 16.92
CA PHE A 212 -19.96 14.51 17.36
C PHE A 212 -20.00 15.59 16.27
N SER A 213 -20.53 15.32 15.09
CA SER A 213 -20.44 16.24 13.95
C SER A 213 -21.32 17.48 14.08
N GLY A 214 -22.43 17.40 14.79
CA GLY A 214 -23.44 18.46 14.87
C GLY A 214 -24.12 18.81 13.54
N ALA A 215 -23.75 18.12 12.45
CA ALA A 215 -24.34 18.26 11.13
C ALA A 215 -25.50 17.26 10.98
N THR A 216 -26.55 17.66 10.25
CA THR A 216 -27.66 16.76 9.93
C THR A 216 -27.27 15.78 8.84
N SER A 217 -28.00 14.67 8.72
CA SER A 217 -27.79 13.74 7.59
C SER A 217 -28.03 14.42 6.25
N PHE A 218 -28.94 15.41 6.18
CA PHE A 218 -29.18 16.20 4.96
C PHE A 218 -28.02 17.11 4.60
N ASP A 219 -27.33 17.71 5.59
CA ASP A 219 -26.10 18.47 5.33
C ASP A 219 -25.03 17.55 4.75
N TYR A 220 -24.87 16.35 5.30
CA TYR A 220 -23.92 15.36 4.82
C TYR A 220 -24.25 14.86 3.39
N LEU A 221 -25.55 14.60 3.13
CA LEU A 221 -26.06 14.12 1.83
C LEU A 221 -26.30 15.24 0.84
N GLN A 222 -26.03 16.52 1.22
CA GLN A 222 -26.29 17.73 0.41
C GLN A 222 -27.76 17.84 -0.02
N LEU A 223 -28.68 17.42 0.83
CA LEU A 223 -30.12 17.51 0.63
C LEU A 223 -30.68 18.81 1.21
N LYS A 224 -31.84 19.23 0.71
CA LYS A 224 -32.56 20.39 1.26
C LYS A 224 -33.60 19.94 2.27
N PRO A 225 -33.67 20.56 3.46
CA PRO A 225 -34.76 20.33 4.38
C PRO A 225 -36.12 20.63 3.73
N PHE A 226 -37.14 19.86 4.07
CA PHE A 226 -38.51 20.05 3.60
C PHE A 226 -39.50 19.93 4.78
N THR A 227 -40.75 20.33 4.58
CA THR A 227 -41.75 20.40 5.63
C THR A 227 -42.91 19.45 5.37
N ILE A 228 -43.28 18.67 6.38
CA ILE A 228 -44.49 17.84 6.38
C ILE A 228 -45.39 18.38 7.50
N GLY A 229 -46.53 18.98 7.13
CA GLY A 229 -47.38 19.67 8.08
C GLY A 229 -46.64 20.84 8.70
N ASN A 230 -46.43 20.82 10.02
CA ASN A 230 -45.67 21.82 10.77
C ASN A 230 -44.26 21.40 11.17
N THR A 231 -43.81 20.25 10.71
CA THR A 231 -42.50 19.67 11.06
C THR A 231 -41.52 19.82 9.91
N THR A 232 -40.37 20.44 10.14
CA THR A 232 -39.25 20.47 9.21
C THR A 232 -38.44 19.20 9.37
N ILE A 233 -38.22 18.52 8.26
CA ILE A 233 -37.39 17.31 8.18
C ILE A 233 -36.03 17.74 7.60
N SER A 234 -34.97 17.52 8.37
CA SER A 234 -33.57 17.79 8.01
C SER A 234 -32.67 16.58 8.26
N ASP A 235 -33.24 15.49 8.76
CA ASP A 235 -32.56 14.25 9.06
C ASP A 235 -33.38 13.05 8.62
N SER A 236 -32.70 11.98 8.22
CA SER A 236 -33.30 10.73 7.85
C SER A 236 -32.35 9.56 8.05
N GLU A 237 -32.86 8.44 8.56
CA GLU A 237 -32.18 7.17 8.38
C GLU A 237 -31.93 6.93 6.91
N ASN A 238 -30.73 6.46 6.56
CA ASN A 238 -30.37 6.27 5.17
C ASN A 238 -29.34 5.15 4.99
N ILE A 239 -29.27 4.64 3.76
CA ILE A 239 -28.23 3.74 3.29
C ILE A 239 -27.46 4.46 2.18
N SER A 240 -26.18 4.58 2.35
CA SER A 240 -25.29 5.21 1.39
C SER A 240 -24.16 4.27 0.98
N GLN A 241 -23.75 4.37 -0.29
CA GLN A 241 -22.55 3.72 -0.81
C GLN A 241 -21.52 4.79 -1.14
N LYS A 242 -20.26 4.57 -0.71
CA LYS A 242 -19.13 5.42 -1.04
C LYS A 242 -18.18 4.67 -1.95
N TRP A 243 -18.12 5.12 -3.19
CA TRP A 243 -17.47 4.45 -4.30
C TRP A 243 -16.07 4.96 -4.55
N LEU A 244 -15.22 4.04 -4.97
CA LEU A 244 -13.95 4.25 -5.62
C LEU A 244 -13.98 3.59 -6.99
N ASP A 245 -13.59 4.33 -8.03
CA ASP A 245 -13.41 3.81 -9.38
C ASP A 245 -12.11 4.38 -9.93
N ASN A 246 -11.13 3.54 -10.23
CA ASN A 246 -9.80 4.04 -10.53
C ASN A 246 -9.05 3.23 -11.57
N ASP A 247 -8.26 3.95 -12.37
CA ASP A 247 -7.36 3.42 -13.38
C ASP A 247 -5.93 3.86 -13.11
N TYR A 248 -4.99 2.94 -13.24
CA TYR A 248 -3.57 3.20 -13.04
C TYR A 248 -2.73 2.58 -14.15
N TYR A 249 -2.02 3.41 -14.89
CA TYR A 249 -1.15 3.04 -16.00
C TYR A 249 0.30 3.27 -15.60
N VAL A 250 1.18 2.30 -15.92
CA VAL A 250 2.62 2.43 -15.69
C VAL A 250 3.38 1.89 -16.90
N ILE A 251 4.39 2.63 -17.31
CA ILE A 251 5.45 2.17 -18.22
C ILE A 251 6.80 2.31 -17.54
N THR A 252 7.61 1.28 -17.60
CA THR A 252 9.00 1.28 -17.13
C THR A 252 9.96 0.87 -18.24
N LEU A 253 11.10 1.52 -18.32
CA LEU A 253 12.19 1.17 -19.22
C LEU A 253 13.50 1.11 -18.45
N GLY A 254 14.26 0.05 -18.64
CA GLY A 254 15.58 -0.15 -18.04
C GLY A 254 16.61 -0.52 -19.09
N LEU A 255 17.81 0.04 -18.98
CA LEU A 255 18.97 -0.32 -19.77
C LEU A 255 20.14 -0.58 -18.84
N ASN A 256 20.69 -1.77 -18.90
CA ASN A 256 21.76 -2.22 -18.02
C ASN A 256 23.02 -2.57 -18.84
N TYR A 257 24.17 -2.06 -18.37
CA TYR A 257 25.49 -2.38 -18.89
C TYR A 257 26.34 -3.01 -17.80
N ASN A 258 26.91 -4.17 -18.05
CA ASN A 258 27.74 -4.88 -17.09
C ASN A 258 29.04 -5.36 -17.73
N THR A 259 30.14 -5.12 -17.02
CA THR A 259 31.48 -5.69 -17.29
C THR A 259 32.08 -6.15 -15.97
N GLU A 260 33.31 -6.71 -16.00
CA GLU A 260 33.97 -7.23 -14.79
C GLU A 260 34.16 -6.21 -13.67
N GLY A 261 34.31 -4.93 -13.96
CA GLY A 261 34.51 -3.89 -12.92
C GLY A 261 33.50 -2.74 -12.95
N THR A 262 32.58 -2.73 -13.91
CA THR A 262 31.65 -1.60 -14.13
C THR A 262 30.23 -2.10 -14.37
N SER A 263 29.28 -1.56 -13.62
CA SER A 263 27.85 -1.73 -13.86
C SER A 263 27.19 -0.36 -13.97
N LEU A 264 26.49 -0.14 -15.10
CA LEU A 264 25.69 1.06 -15.33
C LEU A 264 24.24 0.64 -15.49
N ASN A 265 23.34 1.33 -14.78
CA ASN A 265 21.91 1.12 -14.85
C ASN A 265 21.23 2.45 -15.14
N PHE A 266 20.49 2.52 -16.22
CA PHE A 266 19.65 3.66 -16.57
C PHE A 266 18.21 3.18 -16.55
N GLY A 267 17.30 3.99 -16.01
CA GLY A 267 15.90 3.62 -15.99
C GLY A 267 14.99 4.82 -15.97
N GLY A 268 13.78 4.58 -16.43
CA GLY A 268 12.71 5.55 -16.42
C GLY A 268 11.39 4.89 -16.07
N LEU A 269 10.51 5.66 -15.45
CA LEU A 269 9.14 5.30 -15.16
C LEU A 269 8.25 6.50 -15.53
N TYR A 270 7.14 6.21 -16.17
CA TYR A 270 6.01 7.14 -16.25
C TYR A 270 4.77 6.44 -15.74
N SER A 271 4.00 7.13 -14.90
CA SER A 271 2.72 6.63 -14.43
C SER A 271 1.63 7.69 -14.50
N TYR A 272 0.42 7.23 -14.72
CA TYR A 272 -0.80 8.03 -14.73
C TYR A 272 -1.88 7.30 -13.93
N TYR A 273 -2.39 7.98 -12.92
CA TYR A 273 -3.50 7.53 -12.08
C TYR A 273 -4.65 8.51 -12.23
N VAL A 274 -5.85 7.98 -12.40
CA VAL A 274 -7.11 8.70 -12.27
C VAL A 274 -8.01 7.88 -11.35
N GLY A 275 -8.69 8.55 -10.42
CA GLY A 275 -9.60 7.91 -9.49
C GLY A 275 -10.79 8.79 -9.21
N ASP A 276 -11.97 8.26 -9.45
CA ASP A 276 -13.25 8.88 -9.15
C ASP A 276 -13.73 8.40 -7.77
N HIS A 277 -14.08 9.36 -6.93
CA HIS A 277 -14.64 9.15 -5.61
C HIS A 277 -16.04 9.75 -5.56
N PHE A 278 -17.04 8.95 -5.29
CA PHE A 278 -18.41 9.46 -5.27
C PHE A 278 -19.28 8.71 -4.27
N GLY A 279 -20.37 9.33 -3.85
CA GLY A 279 -21.34 8.75 -2.93
C GLY A 279 -22.73 8.74 -3.53
N ASP A 280 -23.36 7.56 -3.47
CA ASP A 280 -24.74 7.34 -3.93
C ASP A 280 -25.64 6.99 -2.73
N LEU A 281 -26.76 7.71 -2.62
CA LEU A 281 -27.80 7.44 -1.63
C LEU A 281 -28.71 6.34 -2.16
N ILE A 282 -28.65 5.15 -1.53
CA ILE A 282 -29.38 3.97 -2.00
C ILE A 282 -30.80 3.94 -1.46
N TRP A 283 -30.97 4.33 -0.20
CA TRP A 283 -32.25 4.36 0.48
C TRP A 283 -32.27 5.43 1.56
N GLY A 284 -33.45 5.92 1.90
CA GLY A 284 -33.69 6.73 3.08
C GLY A 284 -35.16 6.75 3.46
N GLN A 285 -35.43 6.87 4.75
CA GLN A 285 -36.77 6.78 5.32
C GLN A 285 -37.64 8.00 4.94
N ASN A 286 -37.06 9.20 4.96
CA ASN A 286 -37.75 10.47 4.70
C ASN A 286 -36.85 11.36 3.84
N LEU A 287 -36.93 11.24 2.53
CA LEU A 287 -36.05 11.95 1.57
C LEU A 287 -36.82 13.01 0.74
N GLY A 288 -38.13 13.19 0.96
CA GLY A 288 -38.95 14.10 0.17
C GLY A 288 -39.07 13.64 -1.28
N GLU A 289 -38.65 14.50 -2.22
CA GLU A 289 -38.70 14.23 -3.66
C GLU A 289 -37.41 13.62 -4.23
N VAL A 290 -36.45 13.25 -3.36
CA VAL A 290 -35.16 12.71 -3.79
C VAL A 290 -35.34 11.28 -4.27
N LEU A 291 -34.82 11.00 -5.47
CA LEU A 291 -34.91 9.67 -6.09
C LEU A 291 -33.81 8.73 -5.54
N PRO A 292 -34.02 7.41 -5.54
CA PRO A 292 -32.97 6.44 -5.26
C PRO A 292 -31.77 6.61 -6.19
N ASN A 293 -30.59 6.25 -5.69
CA ASN A 293 -29.30 6.44 -6.36
C ASN A 293 -28.95 7.93 -6.60
N HIS A 294 -29.40 8.82 -5.73
CA HIS A 294 -28.98 10.21 -5.73
C HIS A 294 -27.51 10.33 -5.39
N ARG A 295 -26.73 10.90 -6.32
CA ARG A 295 -25.31 11.19 -6.08
C ARG A 295 -25.18 12.43 -5.22
N PHE A 296 -24.65 12.27 -4.01
CA PHE A 296 -24.54 13.37 -3.06
C PHE A 296 -23.14 14.00 -3.02
N TYR A 297 -22.10 13.33 -3.52
CA TYR A 297 -20.80 13.95 -3.81
C TYR A 297 -20.09 13.24 -4.95
N GLU A 298 -19.19 13.99 -5.61
CA GLU A 298 -18.32 13.45 -6.64
C GLU A 298 -17.05 14.29 -6.73
N ASN A 299 -15.90 13.62 -6.77
CA ASN A 299 -14.62 14.26 -7.02
C ASN A 299 -13.68 13.31 -7.74
N GLN A 300 -12.69 13.88 -8.43
CA GLN A 300 -11.69 13.14 -9.17
C GLN A 300 -10.29 13.50 -8.68
N GLY A 301 -9.47 12.49 -8.47
CA GLY A 301 -8.03 12.61 -8.20
C GLY A 301 -7.21 12.18 -9.41
N ILE A 302 -6.23 13.00 -9.82
CA ILE A 302 -5.30 12.69 -10.90
C ILE A 302 -3.88 12.78 -10.35
N LYS A 303 -3.06 11.75 -10.59
CA LYS A 303 -1.63 11.80 -10.29
C LYS A 303 -0.83 11.38 -11.52
N LYS A 304 0.13 12.23 -11.90
CA LYS A 304 1.08 11.98 -12.99
C LYS A 304 2.47 11.96 -12.38
N GLU A 305 3.27 10.96 -12.72
CA GLU A 305 4.64 10.89 -12.24
C GLU A 305 5.57 10.48 -13.38
N GLY A 306 6.63 11.26 -13.57
CA GLY A 306 7.79 10.91 -14.37
C GLY A 306 9.01 10.75 -13.48
N SER A 307 9.72 9.64 -13.57
CA SER A 307 10.97 9.40 -12.85
C SER A 307 12.04 8.90 -13.81
N PHE A 308 13.25 9.42 -13.66
CA PHE A 308 14.43 8.96 -14.39
C PHE A 308 15.57 8.78 -13.40
N PHE A 309 16.38 7.72 -13.60
CA PHE A 309 17.59 7.50 -12.81
C PHE A 309 18.76 7.02 -13.65
N ALA A 310 19.95 7.31 -13.14
CA ALA A 310 21.22 6.79 -13.64
C ALA A 310 22.08 6.35 -12.46
N LYS A 311 22.47 5.08 -12.44
CA LYS A 311 23.30 4.48 -11.41
C LYS A 311 24.57 3.90 -12.05
N ALA A 312 25.71 4.23 -11.46
CA ALA A 312 27.00 3.66 -11.81
C ALA A 312 27.59 2.97 -10.58
N THR A 313 28.07 1.76 -10.74
CA THR A 313 28.87 1.03 -9.75
C THR A 313 30.21 0.67 -10.38
N GLN A 314 31.30 1.01 -9.71
CA GLN A 314 32.67 0.87 -10.24
C GLN A 314 33.59 0.26 -9.21
N THR A 315 34.37 -0.74 -9.58
CA THR A 315 35.56 -1.17 -8.85
C THR A 315 36.64 -0.12 -9.00
N LEU A 316 36.96 0.57 -7.90
CA LEU A 316 37.91 1.71 -7.88
C LEU A 316 39.34 1.23 -7.73
N SER A 317 39.56 0.21 -6.91
CA SER A 317 40.82 -0.49 -6.71
C SER A 317 40.55 -1.87 -6.12
N GLU A 318 41.60 -2.67 -5.89
CA GLU A 318 41.46 -3.96 -5.23
C GLU A 318 40.76 -3.83 -3.87
N GLY A 319 39.64 -4.53 -3.71
CA GLY A 319 38.79 -4.47 -2.51
C GLY A 319 37.88 -3.25 -2.38
N PHE A 320 38.02 -2.19 -3.18
CA PHE A 320 37.17 -1.01 -3.10
C PHE A 320 36.18 -0.92 -4.27
N THR A 321 34.90 -0.82 -3.95
CA THR A 321 33.82 -0.58 -4.91
C THR A 321 33.02 0.63 -4.51
N GLY A 322 32.79 1.56 -5.42
CA GLY A 322 31.95 2.73 -5.21
C GLY A 322 30.70 2.71 -6.07
N PHE A 323 29.62 3.37 -5.62
CA PHE A 323 28.46 3.65 -6.43
C PHE A 323 27.98 5.08 -6.31
N ILE A 324 27.36 5.56 -7.38
CA ILE A 324 26.58 6.79 -7.43
C ILE A 324 25.24 6.44 -8.10
N ASP A 325 24.13 6.93 -7.53
CA ASP A 325 22.77 6.72 -8.02
C ASP A 325 22.03 8.07 -7.97
N LEU A 326 21.67 8.60 -9.11
CA LEU A 326 21.02 9.90 -9.26
C LEU A 326 19.62 9.70 -9.79
N GLN A 327 18.62 10.20 -9.07
CA GLN A 327 17.22 10.12 -9.47
C GLN A 327 16.59 11.51 -9.52
N LEU A 328 15.82 11.75 -10.58
CA LEU A 328 14.97 12.93 -10.74
C LEU A 328 13.52 12.45 -10.86
N ARG A 329 12.61 13.02 -10.04
CA ARG A 329 11.17 12.76 -10.07
C ARG A 329 10.41 14.05 -10.31
N SER A 330 9.41 14.00 -11.18
CA SER A 330 8.44 15.08 -11.41
C SER A 330 7.05 14.52 -11.19
N ILE A 331 6.28 15.17 -10.31
CA ILE A 331 4.97 14.69 -9.88
C ILE A 331 3.98 15.84 -9.99
N GLY A 332 2.87 15.62 -10.70
CA GLY A 332 1.69 16.47 -10.68
C GLY A 332 0.59 15.75 -9.92
N TYR A 333 -0.03 16.43 -8.96
CA TYR A 333 -1.13 15.91 -8.16
C TYR A 333 -2.29 16.88 -8.16
N GLN A 334 -3.44 16.44 -8.65
CA GLN A 334 -4.66 17.26 -8.75
C GLN A 334 -5.82 16.50 -8.13
N VAL A 335 -6.64 17.19 -7.35
CA VAL A 335 -7.94 16.72 -6.88
C VAL A 335 -8.93 17.85 -7.06
N SER A 336 -10.12 17.55 -7.56
CA SER A 336 -11.17 18.54 -7.72
C SER A 336 -12.55 17.92 -7.60
N GLY A 337 -13.47 18.62 -6.97
CA GLY A 337 -14.86 18.23 -6.82
C GLY A 337 -15.39 18.43 -5.41
N GLN A 338 -16.48 17.75 -5.09
CA GLN A 338 -17.13 17.80 -3.79
C GLN A 338 -16.74 16.56 -2.96
N ILE A 339 -16.61 16.73 -1.67
CA ILE A 339 -16.56 15.64 -0.70
C ILE A 339 -17.91 15.53 0.02
N ALA A 340 -18.16 14.47 0.75
CA ALA A 340 -19.36 14.34 1.56
C ALA A 340 -19.53 15.57 2.48
N GLY A 341 -20.76 16.10 2.55
CA GLY A 341 -21.05 17.36 3.23
C GLY A 341 -20.83 18.59 2.32
N PRO A 342 -20.98 19.80 2.86
CA PRO A 342 -21.03 21.04 2.07
C PRO A 342 -19.65 21.52 1.54
N ALA A 343 -18.58 20.77 1.81
CA ALA A 343 -17.22 21.18 1.47
C ALA A 343 -16.82 20.78 0.05
N SER A 344 -16.14 21.68 -0.65
CA SER A 344 -15.40 21.36 -1.87
C SER A 344 -13.93 21.05 -1.52
N PHE A 345 -13.32 20.15 -2.28
CA PHE A 345 -11.92 19.80 -2.12
C PHE A 345 -11.18 20.03 -3.42
N SER A 346 -10.13 20.84 -3.37
CA SER A 346 -9.33 21.16 -4.54
C SER A 346 -7.84 21.21 -4.15
N VAL A 347 -7.04 20.45 -4.88
CA VAL A 347 -5.57 20.44 -4.80
C VAL A 347 -5.01 20.52 -6.20
N ASP A 348 -3.97 21.30 -6.41
CA ASP A 348 -3.20 21.37 -7.66
C ASP A 348 -1.73 21.65 -7.31
N ASP A 349 -1.00 20.58 -7.02
CA ASP A 349 0.39 20.65 -6.60
C ASP A 349 1.32 19.97 -7.60
N ASN A 350 2.51 20.55 -7.76
CA ASN A 350 3.58 20.02 -8.60
C ASN A 350 4.88 19.95 -7.80
N PHE A 351 5.54 18.80 -7.87
CA PHE A 351 6.80 18.56 -7.17
C PHE A 351 7.89 18.11 -8.14
N VAL A 352 9.11 18.59 -7.89
CA VAL A 352 10.32 18.11 -8.55
C VAL A 352 11.32 17.72 -7.46
N PHE A 353 11.69 16.45 -7.43
CA PHE A 353 12.59 15.88 -6.43
C PHE A 353 13.86 15.38 -7.07
N PHE A 354 15.01 15.81 -6.53
CA PHE A 354 16.32 15.25 -6.85
C PHE A 354 16.81 14.43 -5.66
N ASN A 355 17.03 13.13 -5.87
CA ASN A 355 17.37 12.15 -4.85
C ASN A 355 18.74 11.51 -5.16
N PRO A 356 19.86 12.17 -4.86
CA PRO A 356 21.20 11.61 -5.01
C PRO A 356 21.47 10.57 -3.93
N LYS A 357 22.21 9.51 -4.31
CA LYS A 357 22.70 8.47 -3.42
C LYS A 357 24.14 8.12 -3.81
N ALA A 358 24.97 7.80 -2.84
CA ALA A 358 26.33 7.36 -3.07
C ALA A 358 26.77 6.40 -1.97
N GLY A 359 27.73 5.56 -2.24
CA GLY A 359 28.30 4.70 -1.22
C GLY A 359 29.60 4.02 -1.67
N LEU A 360 30.31 3.51 -0.67
CA LEU A 360 31.54 2.78 -0.80
C LEU A 360 31.44 1.44 -0.08
N THR A 361 32.01 0.42 -0.67
CA THR A 361 32.16 -0.90 -0.06
C THR A 361 33.64 -1.27 -0.08
N TYR A 362 34.12 -1.83 1.03
CA TYR A 362 35.50 -2.31 1.17
C TYR A 362 35.54 -3.76 1.59
N ASP A 363 36.21 -4.60 0.81
CA ASP A 363 36.48 -6.00 1.11
C ASP A 363 37.64 -6.10 2.11
N VAL A 364 37.35 -6.24 3.42
CA VAL A 364 38.34 -6.29 4.51
C VAL A 364 39.10 -7.60 4.46
N ALA A 365 38.42 -8.68 4.18
CA ALA A 365 38.95 -10.05 4.06
C ALA A 365 37.97 -10.90 3.24
N SER A 366 38.39 -12.13 2.92
CA SER A 366 37.51 -13.08 2.24
C SER A 366 36.20 -13.27 3.04
N GLY A 367 35.06 -12.97 2.42
CA GLY A 367 33.74 -13.05 3.02
C GLY A 367 33.42 -11.93 4.03
N GLN A 368 34.21 -10.85 4.08
CA GLN A 368 33.96 -9.72 4.98
C GLN A 368 33.97 -8.40 4.24
N LYS A 369 32.87 -7.63 4.35
CA LYS A 369 32.70 -6.34 3.68
C LYS A 369 32.26 -5.27 4.68
N LEU A 370 32.92 -4.12 4.64
CA LEU A 370 32.41 -2.88 5.23
C LEU A 370 31.72 -2.06 4.15
N TYR A 371 30.67 -1.34 4.51
CA TYR A 371 30.04 -0.36 3.63
C TYR A 371 29.70 0.92 4.37
N PHE A 372 29.67 1.99 3.60
CA PHE A 372 29.12 3.28 4.00
C PHE A 372 28.29 3.82 2.86
N SER A 373 27.12 4.38 3.15
CA SER A 373 26.25 5.01 2.16
C SER A 373 25.56 6.25 2.69
N TYR A 374 25.29 7.14 1.76
CA TYR A 374 24.41 8.29 1.93
C TYR A 374 23.30 8.21 0.89
N ALA A 375 22.08 8.50 1.31
CA ALA A 375 20.94 8.57 0.40
C ALA A 375 20.02 9.73 0.80
N LYS A 376 19.56 10.46 -0.22
CA LYS A 376 18.47 11.42 -0.07
C LYS A 376 17.19 10.86 -0.66
N ALA A 377 16.08 11.03 0.05
CA ALA A 377 14.76 10.70 -0.45
C ALA A 377 13.76 11.83 -0.16
N GLN A 378 12.79 11.99 -1.03
CA GLN A 378 11.71 12.96 -0.87
C GLN A 378 10.40 12.31 -1.26
N ARG A 379 9.32 12.66 -0.54
CA ARG A 379 8.00 12.09 -0.75
C ARG A 379 6.93 13.19 -0.68
N GLU A 380 6.04 13.18 -1.65
CA GLU A 380 4.86 14.03 -1.71
C GLU A 380 3.82 13.57 -0.68
N PRO A 381 2.94 14.50 -0.20
CA PRO A 381 1.77 14.16 0.61
C PRO A 381 0.79 13.29 -0.17
N ASN A 382 -0.03 12.53 0.55
CA ASN A 382 -1.14 11.80 -0.04
C ASN A 382 -2.48 12.54 0.14
N ARG A 383 -3.55 12.01 -0.42
CA ARG A 383 -4.90 12.57 -0.35
C ARG A 383 -5.34 12.87 1.08
N THR A 384 -5.22 11.90 1.99
CA THR A 384 -5.64 12.07 3.39
C THR A 384 -4.88 13.20 4.11
N ASP A 385 -3.62 13.44 3.75
CA ASP A 385 -2.85 14.55 4.31
C ASP A 385 -3.44 15.91 3.88
N TYR A 386 -3.88 16.04 2.64
CA TYR A 386 -4.54 17.26 2.13
C TYR A 386 -5.95 17.46 2.68
N GLU A 387 -6.71 16.40 2.86
CA GLU A 387 -8.05 16.47 3.48
C GLU A 387 -7.98 16.95 4.93
N ASN A 388 -6.86 16.72 5.61
CA ASN A 388 -6.66 17.07 7.02
C ASN A 388 -5.75 18.30 7.23
N GLY A 389 -5.36 19.02 6.18
CA GLY A 389 -4.53 20.22 6.33
C GLY A 389 -3.86 20.73 5.06
N ASN A 390 -2.78 21.48 5.26
CA ASN A 390 -1.93 21.98 4.17
C ASN A 390 -0.52 21.33 4.30
N PRO A 391 -0.35 20.10 3.84
CA PRO A 391 0.86 19.33 4.07
C PRO A 391 2.02 19.79 3.17
N LYS A 392 3.24 19.58 3.66
CA LYS A 392 4.47 19.77 2.91
C LYS A 392 5.09 18.41 2.56
N PRO A 393 5.86 18.32 1.45
CA PRO A 393 6.58 17.10 1.13
C PRO A 393 7.65 16.78 2.16
N GLU A 394 7.76 15.51 2.51
CA GLU A 394 8.77 15.01 3.44
C GLU A 394 10.14 14.90 2.76
N LYS A 395 11.20 15.16 3.52
CA LYS A 395 12.59 15.01 3.08
C LYS A 395 13.36 14.18 4.10
N LEU A 396 14.21 13.30 3.60
CA LEU A 396 15.04 12.39 4.38
C LEU A 396 16.47 12.46 3.85
N ASP A 397 17.42 12.67 4.77
CA ASP A 397 18.85 12.41 4.57
C ASP A 397 19.21 11.19 5.44
N ASP A 398 19.67 10.11 4.80
CA ASP A 398 19.94 8.81 5.39
C ASP A 398 21.42 8.45 5.25
N PHE A 399 22.10 8.21 6.39
CA PHE A 399 23.47 7.76 6.46
C PHE A 399 23.51 6.37 7.08
N GLU A 400 24.10 5.44 6.36
CA GLU A 400 24.24 4.07 6.84
C GLU A 400 25.68 3.59 6.79
N MET A 401 26.07 2.81 7.78
CA MET A 401 27.34 2.12 7.83
C MET A 401 27.12 0.70 8.36
N GLY A 402 27.75 -0.28 7.72
CA GLY A 402 27.60 -1.65 8.19
C GLY A 402 28.77 -2.56 7.88
N TRP A 403 28.72 -3.70 8.49
CA TRP A 403 29.66 -4.79 8.32
C TRP A 403 28.92 -6.08 8.01
N ARG A 404 29.32 -6.74 6.92
CA ARG A 404 28.79 -8.05 6.52
C ARG A 404 29.88 -9.10 6.62
N ILE A 405 29.55 -10.21 7.23
CA ILE A 405 30.37 -11.41 7.34
C ILE A 405 29.63 -12.54 6.66
N ASN A 406 30.28 -13.26 5.76
CA ASN A 406 29.74 -14.43 5.10
C ASN A 406 30.78 -15.55 5.07
N THR A 407 30.68 -16.45 6.04
CA THR A 407 31.51 -17.64 6.15
C THR A 407 30.63 -18.89 6.23
N PRO A 408 31.14 -20.11 6.03
CA PRO A 408 30.33 -21.33 6.13
C PRO A 408 29.63 -21.53 7.48
N LYS A 409 30.22 -21.00 8.56
CA LYS A 409 29.68 -21.14 9.93
C LYS A 409 28.86 -19.95 10.38
N LEU A 410 29.17 -18.74 9.88
CA LEU A 410 28.59 -17.50 10.35
C LEU A 410 28.28 -16.58 9.16
N GLN A 411 27.02 -16.23 9.00
CA GLN A 411 26.61 -15.07 8.25
C GLN A 411 26.14 -14.02 9.26
N ALA A 412 26.67 -12.83 9.18
CA ALA A 412 26.30 -11.73 10.07
C ALA A 412 26.18 -10.43 9.28
N GLN A 413 25.23 -9.63 9.65
CA GLN A 413 25.08 -8.27 9.14
C GLN A 413 24.85 -7.32 10.31
N THR A 414 25.66 -6.27 10.37
CA THR A 414 25.47 -5.14 11.27
C THR A 414 25.14 -3.94 10.41
N ASN A 415 24.14 -3.17 10.77
CA ASN A 415 23.81 -1.89 10.16
C ASN A 415 23.63 -0.83 11.25
N VAL A 416 24.31 0.29 11.13
CA VAL A 416 24.10 1.49 11.94
C VAL A 416 23.55 2.55 10.99
N TYR A 417 22.44 3.15 11.36
CA TYR A 417 21.80 4.19 10.56
C TYR A 417 21.57 5.47 11.35
N TRP A 418 21.63 6.58 10.61
CA TRP A 418 21.30 7.92 11.08
C TRP A 418 20.46 8.62 10.02
N MET A 419 19.18 8.80 10.33
CA MET A 419 18.16 9.37 9.45
C MET A 419 17.72 10.73 10.00
N GLU A 420 17.91 11.78 9.22
CA GLU A 420 17.42 13.14 9.51
C GLU A 420 16.25 13.46 8.59
N TYR A 421 15.10 13.75 9.20
CA TYR A 421 13.90 14.13 8.50
C TYR A 421 13.61 15.62 8.64
N LYS A 422 13.10 16.20 7.56
CA LYS A 422 12.52 17.53 7.54
C LYS A 422 11.09 17.46 7.03
N ASP A 423 10.18 18.15 7.70
CA ASP A 423 8.76 18.20 7.39
C ASP A 423 8.12 16.77 7.35
N GLN A 424 8.57 15.85 8.21
CA GLN A 424 8.02 14.50 8.28
C GLN A 424 6.55 14.53 8.66
N LEU A 425 5.70 13.74 7.97
CA LEU A 425 4.30 13.54 8.31
C LEU A 425 4.19 12.46 9.41
N VAL A 426 3.93 12.88 10.63
CA VAL A 426 3.81 12.00 11.81
C VAL A 426 2.38 11.90 12.29
N LEU A 427 2.05 10.77 12.93
CA LEU A 427 0.74 10.52 13.51
C LEU A 427 0.47 11.50 14.65
N THR A 428 -0.69 12.14 14.62
CA THR A 428 -1.13 13.09 15.66
C THR A 428 -1.81 12.40 16.84
N GLY A 429 -2.18 11.12 16.69
CA GLY A 429 -3.03 10.38 17.61
C GLY A 429 -4.53 10.56 17.34
N ALA A 430 -4.92 11.46 16.44
CA ALA A 430 -6.28 11.59 15.96
C ALA A 430 -6.56 10.62 14.81
N ILE A 431 -7.83 10.33 14.61
CA ILE A 431 -8.33 9.50 13.49
C ILE A 431 -9.37 10.30 12.70
N ASP A 432 -9.51 9.98 11.41
CA ASP A 432 -10.55 10.52 10.55
C ASP A 432 -11.89 9.76 10.74
N ALA A 433 -12.90 10.12 9.95
CA ALA A 433 -14.24 9.53 10.04
C ALA A 433 -14.31 8.02 9.75
N VAL A 434 -13.31 7.45 9.08
CA VAL A 434 -13.20 6.01 8.77
C VAL A 434 -12.16 5.31 9.65
N GLY A 435 -11.69 5.95 10.72
CA GLY A 435 -10.71 5.39 11.65
C GLY A 435 -9.26 5.43 11.16
N SER A 436 -8.97 6.10 10.04
CA SER A 436 -7.60 6.24 9.53
C SER A 436 -6.81 7.27 10.32
N PRO A 437 -5.54 7.02 10.64
CA PRO A 437 -4.73 7.93 11.43
C PRO A 437 -4.43 9.25 10.70
N ILE A 438 -4.71 10.37 11.35
CA ILE A 438 -4.37 11.71 10.85
C ILE A 438 -2.90 12.01 11.08
N ARG A 439 -2.24 12.60 10.08
CA ARG A 439 -0.83 13.00 10.12
C ARG A 439 -0.68 14.51 9.99
N GLN A 440 0.39 15.03 10.60
CA GLN A 440 0.83 16.42 10.44
C GLN A 440 2.34 16.49 10.23
N ASN A 441 2.80 17.52 9.51
CA ASN A 441 4.22 17.76 9.37
C ASN A 441 4.82 18.21 10.70
N VAL A 442 5.96 17.62 11.05
CA VAL A 442 6.85 18.12 12.09
C VAL A 442 8.07 18.77 11.45
N GLY A 443 8.65 19.81 12.07
CA GLY A 443 9.75 20.54 11.49
C GLY A 443 10.97 19.66 11.27
N LYS A 444 11.43 18.99 12.32
CA LYS A 444 12.57 18.05 12.28
C LYS A 444 12.27 16.82 13.11
N SER A 445 12.73 15.69 12.62
CA SER A 445 12.74 14.45 13.38
C SER A 445 13.97 13.60 13.01
N ARG A 446 14.34 12.71 13.91
CA ARG A 446 15.57 11.91 13.80
C ARG A 446 15.29 10.46 14.14
N ARG A 447 15.97 9.56 13.42
CA ARG A 447 16.01 8.12 13.73
C ARG A 447 17.46 7.69 13.76
N ILE A 448 17.91 7.11 14.86
CA ILE A 448 19.26 6.54 14.99
C ILE A 448 19.09 5.13 15.53
N GLY A 449 19.79 4.17 14.95
CA GLY A 449 19.71 2.82 15.44
C GLY A 449 20.82 1.91 14.95
N ILE A 450 20.84 0.73 15.55
CA ILE A 450 21.68 -0.39 15.16
C ILE A 450 20.82 -1.64 14.96
N GLU A 451 21.07 -2.34 13.88
CA GLU A 451 20.46 -3.62 13.54
C GLU A 451 21.53 -4.69 13.43
N LEU A 452 21.29 -5.82 14.02
CA LEU A 452 22.17 -6.99 14.04
C LEU A 452 21.39 -8.21 13.58
N GLU A 453 21.86 -8.87 12.55
CA GLU A 453 21.29 -10.11 12.04
C GLU A 453 22.38 -11.18 11.97
N PHE A 454 22.08 -12.37 12.48
CA PHE A 454 23.00 -13.49 12.46
C PHE A 454 22.33 -14.74 11.92
N LYS A 455 23.13 -15.56 11.23
CA LYS A 455 22.80 -16.93 10.88
C LYS A 455 24.00 -17.79 11.23
N ILE A 456 23.84 -18.61 12.27
CA ILE A 456 24.92 -19.37 12.89
C ILE A 456 24.65 -20.85 12.73
N ASN A 457 25.47 -21.55 11.94
CA ASN A 457 25.43 -22.98 11.85
C ASN A 457 26.17 -23.59 13.08
N LEU A 458 25.41 -23.95 14.11
CA LEU A 458 25.98 -24.54 15.33
C LEU A 458 26.54 -25.94 15.06
N ASN A 459 25.83 -26.73 14.25
CA ASN A 459 26.24 -28.00 13.69
C ASN A 459 25.35 -28.38 12.49
N SER A 460 25.47 -29.60 11.94
CA SER A 460 24.68 -30.07 10.79
C SER A 460 23.15 -30.04 10.98
N ASN A 461 22.68 -30.04 12.22
CA ASN A 461 21.26 -30.18 12.57
C ASN A 461 20.67 -28.92 13.21
N TRP A 462 21.52 -28.00 13.67
CA TRP A 462 21.09 -26.80 14.39
C TRP A 462 21.57 -25.54 13.71
N LEU A 463 20.58 -24.71 13.31
CA LEU A 463 20.76 -23.40 12.78
C LEU A 463 20.13 -22.37 13.75
N TRP A 464 20.90 -21.38 14.18
CA TRP A 464 20.41 -20.30 15.03
C TRP A 464 20.42 -18.97 14.26
N GLN A 465 19.28 -18.26 14.25
CA GLN A 465 19.09 -17.02 13.48
C GLN A 465 18.52 -15.89 14.36
N PRO A 466 19.33 -15.34 15.30
CA PRO A 466 18.90 -14.18 16.09
C PRO A 466 18.96 -12.90 15.29
N ASN A 467 18.04 -11.97 15.60
CA ASN A 467 18.11 -10.59 15.15
C ASN A 467 17.84 -9.64 16.33
N ILE A 468 18.47 -8.46 16.32
CA ILE A 468 18.35 -7.43 17.35
C ILE A 468 18.27 -6.08 16.63
N ALA A 469 17.29 -5.27 16.99
CA ALA A 469 17.19 -3.88 16.54
C ALA A 469 17.03 -2.97 17.77
N LEU A 470 17.91 -1.98 17.89
CA LEU A 470 17.84 -0.94 18.90
C LEU A 470 17.77 0.41 18.21
N SER A 471 16.76 1.22 18.54
CA SER A 471 16.58 2.52 17.90
C SER A 471 16.13 3.60 18.88
N SER A 472 16.51 4.83 18.57
CA SER A 472 15.98 6.05 19.16
C SER A 472 15.28 6.86 18.08
N ASN A 473 13.99 7.11 18.27
CA ASN A 473 13.14 7.82 17.33
C ASN A 473 12.57 9.07 18.02
N GLN A 474 12.89 10.26 17.51
CA GLN A 474 12.55 11.52 18.15
C GLN A 474 11.98 12.53 17.15
N ASN A 475 10.88 13.18 17.52
CA ASN A 475 10.44 14.41 16.89
C ASN A 475 11.09 15.57 17.65
N LEU A 476 11.84 16.40 16.95
CA LEU A 476 12.65 17.47 17.58
C LEU A 476 11.90 18.80 17.64
N ASP A 477 11.08 19.08 16.63
CA ASP A 477 10.29 20.30 16.51
C ASP A 477 8.81 19.92 16.30
N PHE A 478 8.13 19.50 17.36
CA PHE A 478 6.72 19.13 17.33
C PHE A 478 5.96 19.89 18.39
N TYR A 479 4.93 20.63 17.94
CA TYR A 479 4.01 21.34 18.82
C TYR A 479 2.59 20.90 18.46
N PHE A 480 1.81 20.54 19.46
CA PHE A 480 0.40 20.22 19.27
C PHE A 480 -0.45 21.05 20.26
N LYS A 481 -1.69 21.29 19.92
CA LYS A 481 -2.63 21.94 20.81
C LYS A 481 -3.43 20.86 21.55
N ARG A 482 -3.37 20.89 22.86
CA ARG A 482 -4.23 20.10 23.72
C ARG A 482 -5.15 21.06 24.47
N ASP A 483 -6.46 20.87 24.33
CA ASP A 483 -7.49 21.75 24.92
C ASP A 483 -7.27 23.25 24.64
N GLY A 484 -6.75 23.57 23.44
CA GLY A 484 -6.44 24.93 23.01
C GLY A 484 -5.10 25.50 23.47
N VAL A 485 -4.37 24.79 24.31
CA VAL A 485 -3.02 25.14 24.79
C VAL A 485 -1.96 24.50 23.90
N LEU A 486 -0.96 25.28 23.52
CA LEU A 486 0.20 24.79 22.76
C LEU A 486 1.13 24.05 23.72
N GLU A 487 1.34 22.74 23.51
CA GLU A 487 2.30 21.89 24.24
C GLU A 487 3.49 21.52 23.38
#